data_f625934d4152a1e19c39ef95aba047b3
#
_entry.id   f625934d4152a1e19c39ef95aba047b3
#
_cell.length_a   1.000
_cell.length_b   1.000
_cell.length_c   1.000
_cell.angle_alpha   90.00
_cell.angle_beta   90.00
_cell.angle_gamma   90.00
#
_symmetry.space_group_name_H-M   'P 1'
#
loop_
_entity.id
_entity.type
_entity.pdbx_description
1 polymer ?
#
loop_
_entity_poly.entity_id
_entity_poly.type
_entity_poly.pdbx_seq_one_letter_code
_entity_poly.pdbx_strand_id
1 'polypeptide(L)'
;VGFQLLKFTSELMPEVNSIEKTPLRNLLLQAFMGTAIGPLINYLAYGIGLELTLSLPLALAIGFLIGLIIPPLSSSFLRFHHGYNLYNIGFTAGIIGMIAVAVLRLYGIEVNPVSIIDTAHRPQLVVLVVAISLSLMIFGLILNKGNVRDYPKLLSDSGRLLSGFVVLHGNGLTLFNMGVMGFLSLAFVLGLRGPVNGPIVGAMLTIIGFGALGKHPRNCVPVMLGSLVACFFHRDLNATESIVPILFGTTLAPMAGRFGFLVGMIAGYLHIGVVGHVLPLHGGLNLYNNGFSGGFVAAVMVPLLEAGKNAIDRRKTNEPTRISEDQ
;
A
#
# COMPACT_ATOMS: atom_id res chain seq x y z
N VAL A 1 -18.58 -28.03 -4.83
CA VAL A 1 -19.11 -26.74 -5.25
C VAL A 1 -17.96 -25.75 -5.53
N GLY A 2 -16.99 -25.57 -4.63
CA GLY A 2 -15.86 -24.63 -4.84
C GLY A 2 -14.97 -24.96 -6.06
N PHE A 3 -14.74 -26.25 -6.34
CA PHE A 3 -13.90 -26.69 -7.46
C PHE A 3 -14.58 -26.50 -8.84
N GLN A 4 -15.91 -26.59 -8.89
CA GLN A 4 -16.66 -26.33 -10.13
C GLN A 4 -16.82 -24.84 -10.40
N LEU A 5 -16.94 -24.01 -9.36
CA LEU A 5 -16.93 -22.55 -9.49
C LEU A 5 -15.55 -22.02 -9.97
N LEU A 6 -14.46 -22.62 -9.47
CA LEU A 6 -13.10 -22.32 -9.95
C LEU A 6 -12.91 -22.72 -11.42
N LYS A 7 -13.51 -23.81 -11.86
CA LYS A 7 -13.47 -24.24 -13.26
C LYS A 7 -14.29 -23.31 -14.16
N PHE A 8 -15.48 -22.88 -13.71
CA PHE A 8 -16.34 -21.92 -14.41
C PHE A 8 -15.68 -20.55 -14.52
N THR A 9 -15.02 -20.07 -13.45
CA THR A 9 -14.25 -18.81 -13.49
C THR A 9 -12.99 -18.92 -14.34
N SER A 10 -12.37 -20.11 -14.46
CA SER A 10 -11.20 -20.35 -15.31
C SER A 10 -11.52 -20.29 -16.83
N GLU A 11 -12.74 -20.66 -17.20
CA GLU A 11 -13.20 -20.57 -18.59
C GLU A 11 -13.59 -19.14 -18.99
N LEU A 12 -14.13 -18.36 -18.04
CA LEU A 12 -14.49 -16.95 -18.25
C LEU A 12 -13.29 -15.99 -18.19
N MET A 13 -12.23 -16.35 -17.44
CA MET A 13 -11.03 -15.55 -17.28
C MET A 13 -9.78 -16.46 -17.40
N PRO A 14 -9.13 -16.50 -18.57
CA PRO A 14 -7.92 -17.33 -18.79
C PRO A 14 -6.80 -17.07 -17.77
N GLU A 15 -6.84 -15.91 -17.07
CA GLU A 15 -5.90 -15.53 -16.01
C GLU A 15 -6.14 -16.30 -14.68
N VAL A 16 -7.31 -16.91 -14.49
CA VAL A 16 -7.60 -17.73 -13.30
C VAL A 16 -6.77 -19.03 -13.32
N ASN A 17 -6.34 -19.49 -14.49
CA ASN A 17 -5.38 -20.60 -14.60
C ASN A 17 -4.02 -20.26 -13.96
N SER A 18 -3.73 -18.99 -13.70
CA SER A 18 -2.56 -18.57 -12.93
C SER A 18 -2.69 -18.87 -11.43
N ILE A 19 -3.90 -19.01 -10.89
CA ILE A 19 -4.13 -19.29 -9.46
C ILE A 19 -3.66 -20.69 -9.11
N GLU A 20 -3.89 -21.71 -9.95
CA GLU A 20 -3.40 -23.07 -9.73
C GLU A 20 -1.87 -23.16 -9.66
N LYS A 21 -1.17 -22.24 -10.33
CA LYS A 21 0.30 -22.15 -10.33
C LYS A 21 0.84 -21.17 -9.30
N THR A 22 -0.04 -20.44 -8.60
CA THR A 22 0.40 -19.43 -7.61
C THR A 22 0.84 -20.13 -6.33
N PRO A 23 2.06 -19.89 -5.83
CA PRO A 23 2.50 -20.45 -4.56
C PRO A 23 1.53 -20.09 -3.43
N LEU A 24 1.22 -21.04 -2.54
CA LEU A 24 0.30 -20.86 -1.41
C LEU A 24 0.63 -19.60 -0.59
N ARG A 25 1.91 -19.25 -0.45
CA ARG A 25 2.37 -18.02 0.23
C ARG A 25 1.76 -16.73 -0.36
N ASN A 26 1.56 -16.67 -1.70
CA ASN A 26 0.99 -15.50 -2.35
C ASN A 26 -0.53 -15.41 -2.13
N LEU A 27 -1.20 -16.56 -2.08
CA LEU A 27 -2.62 -16.63 -1.73
C LEU A 27 -2.85 -16.26 -0.26
N LEU A 28 -1.96 -16.69 0.64
CA LEU A 28 -2.02 -16.30 2.06
C LEU A 28 -1.89 -14.78 2.24
N LEU A 29 -0.94 -14.14 1.54
CA LEU A 29 -0.80 -12.68 1.61
C LEU A 29 -2.07 -11.98 1.12
N GLN A 30 -2.66 -12.45 0.03
CA GLN A 30 -3.92 -11.90 -0.50
C GLN A 30 -5.09 -12.12 0.46
N ALA A 31 -5.18 -13.29 1.10
CA ALA A 31 -6.20 -13.60 2.10
C ALA A 31 -6.09 -12.68 3.33
N PHE A 32 -4.88 -12.50 3.88
CA PHE A 32 -4.66 -11.58 5.01
C PHE A 32 -4.98 -10.13 4.64
N MET A 33 -4.54 -9.66 3.47
CA MET A 33 -4.84 -8.30 3.01
C MET A 33 -6.30 -8.13 2.59
N GLY A 34 -7.00 -9.21 2.21
CA GLY A 34 -8.43 -9.23 1.89
C GLY A 34 -9.32 -8.86 3.07
N THR A 35 -8.82 -8.95 4.31
CA THR A 35 -9.50 -8.44 5.52
C THR A 35 -9.79 -6.94 5.45
N ALA A 36 -9.19 -6.21 4.51
CA ALA A 36 -9.52 -4.81 4.19
C ALA A 36 -11.02 -4.59 3.91
N ILE A 37 -11.71 -5.62 3.42
CA ILE A 37 -13.17 -5.62 3.16
C ILE A 37 -14.00 -5.96 4.42
N GLY A 38 -13.36 -6.24 5.55
CA GLY A 38 -14.06 -6.52 6.81
C GLY A 38 -15.16 -5.52 7.17
N PRO A 39 -14.96 -4.19 7.05
CA PRO A 39 -16.01 -3.22 7.29
C PRO A 39 -17.24 -3.38 6.38
N LEU A 40 -17.06 -3.75 5.11
CA LEU A 40 -18.17 -4.04 4.20
C LEU A 40 -18.98 -5.24 4.71
N ILE A 41 -18.32 -6.31 5.08
CA ILE A 41 -18.99 -7.53 5.57
C ILE A 41 -19.72 -7.24 6.89
N ASN A 42 -19.07 -6.50 7.79
CA ASN A 42 -19.70 -6.06 9.04
C ASN A 42 -20.92 -5.17 8.77
N TYR A 43 -20.83 -4.24 7.84
CA TYR A 43 -21.94 -3.37 7.48
C TYR A 43 -23.11 -4.15 6.89
N LEU A 44 -22.86 -5.12 6.00
CA LEU A 44 -23.89 -6.02 5.45
C LEU A 44 -24.53 -6.89 6.54
N ALA A 45 -23.79 -7.31 7.55
CA ALA A 45 -24.33 -8.11 8.63
C ALA A 45 -25.19 -7.30 9.62
N TYR A 46 -24.77 -6.07 9.97
CA TYR A 46 -25.34 -5.33 11.09
C TYR A 46 -25.88 -3.94 10.72
N GLY A 47 -25.53 -3.39 9.56
CA GLY A 47 -25.81 -2.00 9.19
C GLY A 47 -26.95 -1.79 8.19
N ILE A 48 -27.39 -2.84 7.48
CA ILE A 48 -28.40 -2.72 6.42
C ILE A 48 -29.87 -2.81 6.89
N GLY A 49 -30.08 -3.01 8.20
CA GLY A 49 -31.43 -3.04 8.79
C GLY A 49 -32.24 -4.32 8.56
N LEU A 50 -31.63 -5.39 8.05
CA LEU A 50 -32.24 -6.72 7.97
C LEU A 50 -32.08 -7.49 9.28
N GLU A 51 -32.98 -8.46 9.53
CA GLU A 51 -32.82 -9.38 10.66
C GLU A 51 -31.50 -10.17 10.53
N LEU A 52 -30.82 -10.36 11.66
CA LEU A 52 -29.49 -11.03 11.73
C LEU A 52 -29.52 -12.45 11.12
N THR A 53 -30.65 -13.14 11.22
CA THR A 53 -30.89 -14.47 10.63
C THR A 53 -30.75 -14.48 9.09
N LEU A 54 -31.01 -13.35 8.43
CA LEU A 54 -30.88 -13.19 6.98
C LEU A 54 -29.59 -12.43 6.63
N SER A 55 -29.27 -11.35 7.36
CA SER A 55 -28.14 -10.49 7.03
C SER A 55 -26.78 -11.18 7.23
N LEU A 56 -26.63 -11.98 8.28
CA LEU A 56 -25.35 -12.66 8.55
C LEU A 56 -25.00 -13.71 7.48
N PRO A 57 -25.90 -14.65 7.08
CA PRO A 57 -25.60 -15.56 5.97
C PRO A 57 -25.33 -14.82 4.65
N LEU A 58 -26.08 -13.75 4.38
CA LEU A 58 -25.87 -12.92 3.18
C LEU A 58 -24.48 -12.27 3.20
N ALA A 59 -24.09 -11.66 4.30
CA ALA A 59 -22.78 -11.03 4.48
C ALA A 59 -21.64 -12.06 4.30
N LEU A 60 -21.77 -13.26 4.89
CA LEU A 60 -20.79 -14.33 4.74
C LEU A 60 -20.71 -14.83 3.30
N ALA A 61 -21.83 -14.99 2.61
CA ALA A 61 -21.86 -15.40 1.20
C ALA A 61 -21.19 -14.34 0.30
N ILE A 62 -21.50 -13.06 0.50
CA ILE A 62 -20.88 -11.97 -0.24
C ILE A 62 -19.37 -11.91 0.08
N GLY A 63 -18.98 -12.03 1.35
CA GLY A 63 -17.57 -12.06 1.76
C GLY A 63 -16.79 -13.21 1.10
N PHE A 64 -17.40 -14.40 1.02
CA PHE A 64 -16.82 -15.54 0.32
C PHE A 64 -16.63 -15.27 -1.18
N LEU A 65 -17.66 -14.71 -1.85
CA LEU A 65 -17.58 -14.35 -3.27
C LEU A 65 -16.50 -13.29 -3.52
N ILE A 66 -16.41 -12.27 -2.68
CA ILE A 66 -15.36 -11.24 -2.76
C ILE A 66 -13.98 -11.89 -2.59
N GLY A 67 -13.82 -12.81 -1.63
CA GLY A 67 -12.58 -13.53 -1.43
C GLY A 67 -12.11 -14.30 -2.67
N LEU A 68 -13.04 -14.87 -3.47
CA LEU A 68 -12.74 -15.52 -4.75
C LEU A 68 -12.36 -14.52 -5.86
N ILE A 69 -12.90 -13.29 -5.81
CA ILE A 69 -12.69 -12.27 -6.84
C ILE A 69 -11.38 -11.50 -6.61
N ILE A 70 -10.96 -11.29 -5.36
CA ILE A 70 -9.76 -10.50 -5.03
C ILE A 70 -8.51 -10.97 -5.78
N PRO A 71 -8.13 -12.27 -5.83
CA PRO A 71 -6.91 -12.69 -6.49
C PRO A 71 -6.83 -12.34 -7.98
N PRO A 72 -7.80 -12.71 -8.84
CA PRO A 72 -7.74 -12.36 -10.26
C PRO A 72 -7.83 -10.86 -10.49
N LEU A 73 -8.65 -10.15 -9.71
CA LEU A 73 -8.81 -8.71 -9.84
C LEU A 73 -7.55 -7.95 -9.42
N SER A 74 -6.89 -8.38 -8.33
CA SER A 74 -5.63 -7.79 -7.89
C SER A 74 -4.50 -7.99 -8.89
N SER A 75 -4.47 -9.12 -9.58
CA SER A 75 -3.52 -9.39 -10.66
C SER A 75 -3.73 -8.46 -11.85
N SER A 76 -4.97 -8.17 -12.19
CA SER A 76 -5.33 -7.21 -13.24
C SER A 76 -4.94 -5.77 -12.83
N PHE A 77 -5.24 -5.37 -11.61
CA PHE A 77 -4.91 -4.04 -11.13
C PHE A 77 -3.42 -3.81 -10.90
N LEU A 78 -2.66 -4.88 -10.64
CA LEU A 78 -1.20 -4.79 -10.61
C LEU A 78 -0.64 -4.24 -11.94
N ARG A 79 -1.24 -4.64 -13.07
CA ARG A 79 -0.89 -4.09 -14.39
C ARG A 79 -1.31 -2.64 -14.54
N PHE A 80 -2.48 -2.26 -14.02
CA PHE A 80 -3.01 -0.91 -14.10
C PHE A 80 -2.07 0.16 -13.52
N HIS A 81 -1.48 -0.09 -12.35
CA HIS A 81 -0.52 0.82 -11.73
C HIS A 81 0.94 0.35 -11.90
N HIS A 82 1.20 -0.58 -12.81
CA HIS A 82 2.53 -1.08 -13.17
C HIS A 82 3.37 -1.59 -12.00
N GLY A 83 2.76 -1.99 -10.88
CA GLY A 83 3.44 -2.43 -9.66
C GLY A 83 4.05 -1.31 -8.81
N TYR A 84 3.78 -0.04 -9.12
CA TYR A 84 4.29 1.12 -8.37
C TYR A 84 3.43 1.53 -7.18
N ASN A 85 2.30 0.87 -6.95
CA ASN A 85 1.52 0.95 -5.71
C ASN A 85 1.69 -0.34 -4.91
N LEU A 86 2.40 -0.28 -3.79
CA LEU A 86 2.68 -1.46 -2.95
C LEU A 86 1.41 -2.04 -2.31
N TYR A 87 0.39 -1.22 -2.09
CA TYR A 87 -0.87 -1.67 -1.48
C TYR A 87 -1.89 -2.08 -2.55
N ASN A 88 -1.48 -2.95 -3.46
CA ASN A 88 -2.29 -3.44 -4.58
C ASN A 88 -3.65 -4.03 -4.13
N ILE A 89 -3.67 -4.82 -3.04
CA ILE A 89 -4.92 -5.36 -2.48
C ILE A 89 -5.80 -4.23 -1.93
N GLY A 90 -5.21 -3.19 -1.35
CA GLY A 90 -5.94 -1.99 -0.90
C GLY A 90 -6.59 -1.24 -2.06
N PHE A 91 -5.93 -1.19 -3.23
CA PHE A 91 -6.54 -0.67 -4.45
C PHE A 91 -7.72 -1.53 -4.91
N THR A 92 -7.51 -2.85 -4.97
CA THR A 92 -8.55 -3.83 -5.33
C THR A 92 -9.76 -3.74 -4.41
N ALA A 93 -9.53 -3.73 -3.09
CA ALA A 93 -10.56 -3.60 -2.08
C ALA A 93 -11.30 -2.24 -2.18
N GLY A 94 -10.59 -1.18 -2.55
CA GLY A 94 -11.18 0.14 -2.80
C GLY A 94 -12.17 0.13 -3.95
N ILE A 95 -11.83 -0.50 -5.07
CA ILE A 95 -12.75 -0.67 -6.22
C ILE A 95 -13.96 -1.51 -5.82
N ILE A 96 -13.76 -2.63 -5.11
CA ILE A 96 -14.86 -3.49 -4.64
C ILE A 96 -15.77 -2.69 -3.69
N GLY A 97 -15.20 -1.98 -2.72
CA GLY A 97 -15.95 -1.16 -1.77
C GLY A 97 -16.72 -0.04 -2.45
N MET A 98 -16.13 0.63 -3.45
CA MET A 98 -16.80 1.65 -4.25
C MET A 98 -18.01 1.09 -4.99
N ILE A 99 -17.88 -0.07 -5.65
CA ILE A 99 -18.99 -0.72 -6.34
C ILE A 99 -20.07 -1.14 -5.35
N ALA A 100 -19.69 -1.72 -4.20
CA ALA A 100 -20.63 -2.12 -3.16
C ALA A 100 -21.44 -0.92 -2.63
N VAL A 101 -20.79 0.20 -2.32
CA VAL A 101 -21.45 1.43 -1.86
C VAL A 101 -22.35 2.01 -2.97
N ALA A 102 -21.91 2.00 -4.22
CA ALA A 102 -22.75 2.44 -5.33
C ALA A 102 -24.04 1.62 -5.44
N VAL A 103 -23.93 0.28 -5.29
CA VAL A 103 -25.11 -0.61 -5.26
C VAL A 103 -26.01 -0.31 -4.05
N LEU A 104 -25.45 -0.17 -2.85
CA LEU A 104 -26.21 0.14 -1.65
C LEU A 104 -27.00 1.46 -1.80
N ARG A 105 -26.37 2.49 -2.37
CA ARG A 105 -26.99 3.79 -2.64
C ARG A 105 -28.14 3.72 -3.66
N LEU A 106 -28.10 2.79 -4.63
CA LEU A 106 -29.24 2.55 -5.54
C LEU A 106 -30.51 2.11 -4.79
N TYR A 107 -30.33 1.44 -3.65
CA TYR A 107 -31.44 1.02 -2.77
C TYR A 107 -31.75 2.02 -1.65
N GLY A 108 -31.19 3.24 -1.72
CA GLY A 108 -31.42 4.28 -0.71
C GLY A 108 -30.68 4.07 0.60
N ILE A 109 -29.70 3.15 0.64
CA ILE A 109 -28.89 2.87 1.84
C ILE A 109 -27.69 3.80 1.84
N GLU A 110 -27.66 4.75 2.78
CA GLU A 110 -26.51 5.63 2.96
C GLU A 110 -25.47 5.02 3.89
N VAL A 111 -24.21 5.08 3.45
CA VAL A 111 -23.07 4.60 4.23
C VAL A 111 -22.24 5.79 4.66
N ASN A 112 -22.19 6.02 5.97
CA ASN A 112 -21.40 7.09 6.56
C ASN A 112 -20.24 6.50 7.37
N PRO A 113 -18.99 6.92 7.13
CA PRO A 113 -17.85 6.45 7.88
C PRO A 113 -17.93 6.93 9.33
N VAL A 114 -17.64 6.03 10.27
CA VAL A 114 -17.52 6.34 11.70
C VAL A 114 -16.06 6.18 12.10
N SER A 115 -15.50 7.19 12.78
CA SER A 115 -14.13 7.15 13.29
C SER A 115 -14.14 7.31 14.81
N ILE A 116 -13.67 6.28 15.54
CA ILE A 116 -13.49 6.31 16.98
C ILE A 116 -12.03 6.03 17.27
N ILE A 117 -11.32 6.99 17.87
CA ILE A 117 -9.88 6.90 18.12
C ILE A 117 -9.62 7.02 19.62
N ASP A 118 -9.01 5.99 20.21
CA ASP A 118 -8.48 6.04 21.57
C ASP A 118 -7.12 6.75 21.59
N THR A 119 -6.95 7.68 22.52
CA THR A 119 -5.72 8.47 22.72
C THR A 119 -5.03 8.20 24.08
N ALA A 120 -5.62 7.35 24.92
CA ALA A 120 -5.17 7.15 26.30
C ALA A 120 -3.85 6.35 26.44
N HIS A 121 -3.52 5.50 25.46
CA HIS A 121 -2.45 4.49 25.59
C HIS A 121 -1.14 4.84 24.88
N ARG A 122 -0.87 6.13 24.64
CA ARG A 122 0.32 6.59 23.88
C ARG A 122 1.65 5.98 24.34
N PRO A 123 2.02 5.97 25.65
CA PRO A 123 3.30 5.42 26.08
C PRO A 123 3.47 3.93 25.76
N GLN A 124 2.42 3.13 25.99
CA GLN A 124 2.42 1.69 25.74
C GLN A 124 2.60 1.39 24.25
N LEU A 125 1.93 2.17 23.38
CA LEU A 125 2.03 2.04 21.93
C LEU A 125 3.41 2.43 21.41
N VAL A 126 4.05 3.46 21.96
CA VAL A 126 5.44 3.81 21.66
C VAL A 126 6.39 2.66 22.03
N VAL A 127 6.25 2.13 23.27
CA VAL A 127 7.07 1.00 23.72
C VAL A 127 6.88 -0.22 22.81
N LEU A 128 5.64 -0.52 22.40
CA LEU A 128 5.34 -1.61 21.46
C LEU A 128 6.11 -1.45 20.14
N VAL A 129 6.04 -0.28 19.51
CA VAL A 129 6.72 -0.03 18.22
C VAL A 129 8.22 -0.09 18.38
N VAL A 130 8.78 0.47 19.46
CA VAL A 130 10.21 0.39 19.79
C VAL A 130 10.65 -1.08 19.98
N ALA A 131 9.90 -1.84 20.78
CA ALA A 131 10.21 -3.24 21.05
C ALA A 131 10.21 -4.10 19.78
N ILE A 132 9.18 -3.95 18.93
CA ILE A 132 9.11 -4.67 17.65
C ILE A 132 10.28 -4.25 16.75
N SER A 133 10.52 -2.95 16.58
CA SER A 133 11.59 -2.45 15.70
C SER A 133 12.96 -2.90 16.16
N LEU A 134 13.25 -2.81 17.46
CA LEU A 134 14.51 -3.25 18.04
C LEU A 134 14.70 -4.76 17.91
N SER A 135 13.65 -5.54 18.19
CA SER A 135 13.69 -7.00 18.04
C SER A 135 14.01 -7.39 16.60
N LEU A 136 13.35 -6.78 15.62
CA LEU A 136 13.60 -7.04 14.19
C LEU A 136 15.04 -6.68 13.80
N MET A 137 15.59 -5.56 14.27
CA MET A 137 16.99 -5.20 14.03
C MET A 137 17.95 -6.19 14.65
N ILE A 138 17.74 -6.58 15.92
CA ILE A 138 18.61 -7.52 16.63
C ILE A 138 18.58 -8.88 15.94
N PHE A 139 17.39 -9.44 15.68
CA PHE A 139 17.28 -10.72 14.96
C PHE A 139 17.87 -10.64 13.56
N GLY A 140 17.66 -9.52 12.86
CA GLY A 140 18.27 -9.27 11.57
C GLY A 140 19.80 -9.31 11.61
N LEU A 141 20.41 -8.65 12.60
CA LEU A 141 21.86 -8.67 12.82
C LEU A 141 22.36 -10.07 13.18
N ILE A 142 21.68 -10.80 14.07
CA ILE A 142 22.03 -12.16 14.45
C ILE A 142 22.03 -13.08 13.22
N LEU A 143 20.95 -13.08 12.45
CA LEU A 143 20.84 -13.92 11.24
C LEU A 143 21.86 -13.54 10.17
N ASN A 144 22.24 -12.28 10.09
CA ASN A 144 23.26 -11.80 9.15
C ASN A 144 24.69 -11.79 9.72
N LYS A 145 24.91 -12.44 10.87
CA LYS A 145 26.22 -12.54 11.55
C LYS A 145 26.89 -11.18 11.78
N GLY A 146 26.09 -10.16 12.11
CA GLY A 146 26.52 -8.77 12.31
C GLY A 146 26.90 -8.00 11.03
N ASN A 147 26.78 -8.62 9.86
CA ASN A 147 27.20 -8.00 8.60
C ASN A 147 26.10 -7.14 7.98
N VAL A 148 26.29 -5.84 7.90
CA VAL A 148 25.39 -4.87 7.24
C VAL A 148 26.01 -4.23 5.99
N ARG A 149 27.13 -4.75 5.49
CA ARG A 149 27.87 -4.15 4.35
C ARG A 149 27.03 -4.08 3.08
N ASP A 150 26.11 -5.02 2.88
CA ASP A 150 25.24 -5.05 1.72
C ASP A 150 23.94 -4.24 1.87
N TYR A 151 23.73 -3.57 3.02
CA TYR A 151 22.56 -2.73 3.24
C TYR A 151 22.43 -1.58 2.21
N PRO A 152 23.51 -0.90 1.77
CA PRO A 152 23.43 0.08 0.68
C PRO A 152 22.89 -0.48 -0.65
N LYS A 153 23.11 -1.77 -0.94
CA LYS A 153 22.53 -2.43 -2.12
C LYS A 153 21.01 -2.53 -1.99
N LEU A 154 20.51 -2.93 -0.80
CA LEU A 154 19.09 -2.94 -0.53
C LEU A 154 18.47 -1.52 -0.70
N LEU A 155 19.15 -0.48 -0.20
CA LEU A 155 18.71 0.91 -0.35
C LEU A 155 18.71 1.41 -1.81
N SER A 156 19.38 0.72 -2.73
CA SER A 156 19.43 1.08 -4.15
C SER A 156 18.32 0.45 -4.97
N ASP A 157 17.60 -0.54 -4.44
CA ASP A 157 16.49 -1.17 -5.13
C ASP A 157 15.31 -0.21 -5.31
N SER A 158 14.58 -0.36 -6.40
CA SER A 158 13.40 0.45 -6.64
C SER A 158 12.26 0.14 -5.67
N GLY A 159 12.21 -1.07 -5.15
CA GLY A 159 11.13 -1.56 -4.29
C GLY A 159 9.80 -1.79 -5.02
N ARG A 160 9.79 -1.84 -6.36
CA ARG A 160 8.60 -2.13 -7.16
C ARG A 160 8.04 -3.52 -6.82
N LEU A 161 6.71 -3.69 -6.80
CA LEU A 161 6.05 -4.97 -6.51
C LEU A 161 6.60 -6.10 -7.38
N LEU A 162 6.64 -7.28 -6.75
CA LEU A 162 7.27 -8.54 -7.10
C LEU A 162 8.76 -8.64 -6.69
N SER A 163 9.41 -7.58 -6.18
CA SER A 163 10.72 -7.67 -5.55
C SER A 163 10.58 -7.98 -4.05
N GLY A 164 10.57 -9.25 -3.69
CA GLY A 164 10.65 -9.64 -2.27
C GLY A 164 12.09 -9.48 -1.76
N PHE A 165 12.33 -8.58 -0.79
CA PHE A 165 13.67 -8.34 -0.24
C PHE A 165 14.27 -9.57 0.44
N VAL A 166 13.43 -10.46 0.97
CA VAL A 166 13.88 -11.76 1.51
C VAL A 166 14.61 -12.60 0.44
N VAL A 167 14.09 -12.59 -0.79
CA VAL A 167 14.69 -13.34 -1.90
C VAL A 167 15.95 -12.64 -2.43
N LEU A 168 15.93 -11.29 -2.48
CA LEU A 168 17.01 -10.49 -3.06
C LEU A 168 18.19 -10.29 -2.09
N HIS A 169 17.91 -10.09 -0.80
CA HIS A 169 18.90 -9.67 0.21
C HIS A 169 19.00 -10.62 1.39
N GLY A 170 18.21 -11.68 1.43
CA GLY A 170 18.16 -12.64 2.53
C GLY A 170 17.39 -12.15 3.75
N ASN A 171 17.10 -13.08 4.68
CA ASN A 171 16.29 -12.82 5.86
C ASN A 171 16.90 -11.78 6.80
N GLY A 172 18.22 -11.82 7.00
CA GLY A 172 18.90 -10.97 7.98
C GLY A 172 18.83 -9.49 7.65
N LEU A 173 19.23 -9.08 6.44
CA LEU A 173 19.15 -7.68 5.99
C LEU A 173 17.71 -7.21 5.86
N THR A 174 16.80 -8.09 5.47
CA THR A 174 15.37 -7.76 5.38
C THR A 174 14.79 -7.43 6.75
N LEU A 175 15.02 -8.27 7.77
CA LEU A 175 14.56 -8.00 9.14
C LEU A 175 15.21 -6.73 9.71
N PHE A 176 16.50 -6.53 9.46
CA PHE A 176 17.19 -5.31 9.85
C PHE A 176 16.51 -4.07 9.23
N ASN A 177 16.23 -4.10 7.92
CA ASN A 177 15.53 -3.03 7.22
C ASN A 177 14.11 -2.78 7.80
N MET A 178 13.36 -3.83 8.09
CA MET A 178 12.04 -3.71 8.73
C MET A 178 12.12 -2.96 10.05
N GLY A 179 13.12 -3.26 10.90
CA GLY A 179 13.33 -2.54 12.15
C GLY A 179 13.74 -1.09 11.93
N VAL A 180 14.62 -0.80 10.97
CA VAL A 180 14.99 0.58 10.58
C VAL A 180 13.74 1.36 10.11
N MET A 181 12.85 0.74 9.33
CA MET A 181 11.60 1.37 8.89
C MET A 181 10.64 1.66 10.05
N GLY A 182 10.63 0.82 11.08
CA GLY A 182 9.86 1.07 12.30
C GLY A 182 10.38 2.31 13.04
N PHE A 183 11.68 2.41 13.26
CA PHE A 183 12.28 3.59 13.88
C PHE A 183 12.10 4.86 13.04
N LEU A 184 12.24 4.77 11.71
CA LEU A 184 12.01 5.90 10.81
C LEU A 184 10.57 6.42 10.95
N SER A 185 9.58 5.54 10.92
CA SER A 185 8.18 5.92 11.03
C SER A 185 7.83 6.51 12.40
N LEU A 186 8.36 5.93 13.47
CA LEU A 186 8.19 6.45 14.83
C LEU A 186 8.86 7.82 15.00
N ALA A 187 10.11 7.97 14.55
CA ALA A 187 10.83 9.23 14.61
C ALA A 187 10.11 10.34 13.84
N PHE A 188 9.53 10.02 12.68
CA PHE A 188 8.72 10.94 11.91
C PHE A 188 7.49 11.44 12.69
N VAL A 189 6.74 10.53 13.28
CA VAL A 189 5.53 10.88 14.05
C VAL A 189 5.88 11.71 15.30
N LEU A 190 6.91 11.30 16.04
CA LEU A 190 7.37 12.03 17.23
C LEU A 190 7.95 13.41 16.86
N GLY A 191 8.67 13.52 15.74
CA GLY A 191 9.20 14.76 15.22
C GLY A 191 8.12 15.79 14.87
N LEU A 192 6.98 15.33 14.37
CA LEU A 192 5.78 16.15 14.15
C LEU A 192 4.97 16.40 15.43
N ARG A 193 5.40 15.89 16.59
CA ARG A 193 4.62 15.90 17.85
C ARG A 193 3.24 15.25 17.70
N GLY A 194 3.10 14.34 16.75
CA GLY A 194 1.85 13.65 16.45
C GLY A 194 1.42 12.69 17.56
N PRO A 195 0.13 12.35 17.65
CA PRO A 195 -0.36 11.33 18.56
C PRO A 195 0.17 9.97 18.13
N VAL A 196 0.40 9.07 19.09
CA VAL A 196 0.64 7.67 18.82
C VAL A 196 -0.59 6.91 19.32
N ASN A 197 -1.47 6.59 18.39
CA ASN A 197 -2.75 5.92 18.60
C ASN A 197 -2.89 4.70 17.66
N GLY A 198 -3.99 3.97 17.77
CA GLY A 198 -4.22 2.74 16.99
C GLY A 198 -4.01 2.89 15.48
N PRO A 199 -4.65 3.85 14.80
CA PRO A 199 -4.48 4.07 13.37
C PRO A 199 -3.02 4.37 12.95
N ILE A 200 -2.30 5.18 13.73
CA ILE A 200 -0.90 5.53 13.46
C ILE A 200 0.01 4.32 13.69
N VAL A 201 -0.20 3.55 14.76
CA VAL A 201 0.54 2.30 14.99
C VAL A 201 0.26 1.29 13.88
N GLY A 202 -0.98 1.16 13.43
CA GLY A 202 -1.32 0.32 12.27
C GLY A 202 -0.55 0.73 11.00
N ALA A 203 -0.43 2.04 10.77
CA ALA A 203 0.37 2.55 9.65
C ALA A 203 1.87 2.25 9.81
N MET A 204 2.42 2.42 11.04
CA MET A 204 3.84 2.06 11.31
C MET A 204 4.08 0.57 11.13
N LEU A 205 3.21 -0.31 11.65
CA LEU A 205 3.32 -1.77 11.48
C LEU A 205 3.24 -2.17 10.01
N THR A 206 2.41 -1.47 9.23
CA THR A 206 2.34 -1.68 7.78
C THR A 206 3.65 -1.26 7.10
N ILE A 207 4.25 -0.13 7.49
CA ILE A 207 5.56 0.29 6.96
C ILE A 207 6.63 -0.73 7.32
N ILE A 208 6.64 -1.23 8.56
CA ILE A 208 7.56 -2.29 9.00
C ILE A 208 7.41 -3.54 8.14
N GLY A 209 6.18 -4.04 7.97
CA GLY A 209 5.91 -5.25 7.19
C GLY A 209 6.32 -5.09 5.72
N PHE A 210 5.98 -3.96 5.10
CA PHE A 210 6.40 -3.68 3.73
C PHE A 210 7.90 -3.34 3.58
N GLY A 211 8.63 -3.21 4.67
CA GLY A 211 10.09 -3.24 4.69
C GLY A 211 10.68 -4.55 4.14
N ALA A 212 9.90 -5.65 4.15
CA ALA A 212 10.26 -6.91 3.50
C ALA A 212 9.85 -6.95 2.01
N LEU A 213 8.98 -6.05 1.56
CA LEU A 213 8.33 -6.08 0.25
C LEU A 213 8.67 -4.88 -0.64
N GLY A 214 9.73 -4.13 -0.31
CA GLY A 214 10.22 -3.07 -1.17
C GLY A 214 10.37 -1.68 -0.52
N LYS A 215 9.91 -1.46 0.71
CA LYS A 215 10.12 -0.20 1.42
C LYS A 215 11.47 -0.15 2.12
N HIS A 216 12.14 0.98 2.01
CA HIS A 216 13.36 1.31 2.74
C HIS A 216 13.47 2.84 2.90
N PRO A 217 14.36 3.36 3.78
CA PRO A 217 14.43 4.81 4.04
C PRO A 217 14.59 5.66 2.78
N ARG A 218 15.45 5.26 1.86
CA ARG A 218 15.78 6.07 0.67
C ARG A 218 14.59 6.27 -0.30
N ASN A 219 13.66 5.30 -0.37
CA ASN A 219 12.49 5.43 -1.24
C ASN A 219 11.24 5.95 -0.53
N CYS A 220 11.13 5.77 0.80
CA CYS A 220 9.98 6.24 1.57
C CYS A 220 10.08 7.72 1.95
N VAL A 221 11.26 8.20 2.36
CA VAL A 221 11.47 9.59 2.82
C VAL A 221 11.02 10.63 1.78
N PRO A 222 11.34 10.52 0.48
CA PRO A 222 10.87 11.49 -0.51
C PRO A 222 9.34 11.58 -0.57
N VAL A 223 8.65 10.45 -0.53
CA VAL A 223 7.18 10.40 -0.55
C VAL A 223 6.60 11.04 0.71
N MET A 224 7.16 10.73 1.88
CA MET A 224 6.75 11.32 3.15
C MET A 224 6.94 12.85 3.15
N LEU A 225 8.07 13.34 2.64
CA LEU A 225 8.34 14.78 2.53
C LEU A 225 7.37 15.47 1.57
N GLY A 226 7.10 14.90 0.40
CA GLY A 226 6.11 15.43 -0.53
C GLY A 226 4.70 15.48 0.06
N SER A 227 4.31 14.43 0.77
CA SER A 227 3.05 14.37 1.51
C SER A 227 2.99 15.42 2.63
N LEU A 228 4.10 15.61 3.36
CA LEU A 228 4.20 16.64 4.40
C LEU A 228 4.04 18.05 3.82
N VAL A 229 4.69 18.34 2.69
CA VAL A 229 4.54 19.63 1.99
C VAL A 229 3.08 19.88 1.60
N ALA A 230 2.36 18.86 1.11
CA ALA A 230 0.95 19.01 0.77
C ALA A 230 0.07 19.28 2.00
N CYS A 231 0.38 18.69 3.16
CA CYS A 231 -0.36 18.91 4.39
C CYS A 231 -0.05 20.28 5.01
N PHE A 232 1.17 20.82 4.83
CA PHE A 232 1.65 22.02 5.51
C PHE A 232 0.75 23.25 5.31
N PHE A 233 0.16 23.40 4.13
CA PHE A 233 -0.64 24.58 3.80
C PHE A 233 -2.12 24.49 4.17
N HIS A 234 -2.64 23.28 4.47
CA HIS A 234 -4.08 23.08 4.55
C HIS A 234 -4.56 22.19 5.70
N ARG A 235 -3.63 21.65 6.52
CA ARG A 235 -3.98 20.67 7.56
C ARG A 235 -3.17 20.88 8.82
N ASP A 236 -3.75 20.46 9.94
CA ASP A 236 -2.99 20.30 11.18
C ASP A 236 -2.03 19.10 11.05
N LEU A 237 -0.72 19.40 11.03
CA LEU A 237 0.32 18.39 10.88
C LEU A 237 0.39 17.38 12.03
N ASN A 238 -0.13 17.78 13.21
CA ASN A 238 -0.14 16.96 14.41
C ASN A 238 -1.36 16.02 14.45
N ALA A 239 -2.34 16.21 13.56
CA ALA A 239 -3.57 15.43 13.57
C ALA A 239 -3.36 14.01 12.99
N THR A 240 -4.10 13.04 13.51
CA THR A 240 -4.13 11.66 12.99
C THR A 240 -4.48 11.63 11.52
N GLU A 241 -5.44 12.46 11.10
CA GLU A 241 -5.96 12.59 9.75
C GLU A 241 -4.91 13.08 8.74
N SER A 242 -3.85 13.74 9.20
CA SER A 242 -2.70 14.15 8.39
C SER A 242 -1.59 13.10 8.40
N ILE A 243 -1.24 12.58 9.58
CA ILE A 243 -0.12 11.65 9.75
C ILE A 243 -0.39 10.30 9.08
N VAL A 244 -1.59 9.75 9.23
CA VAL A 244 -1.95 8.45 8.65
C VAL A 244 -1.79 8.44 7.12
N PRO A 245 -2.32 9.42 6.35
CA PRO A 245 -2.09 9.48 4.91
C PRO A 245 -0.63 9.69 4.52
N ILE A 246 0.17 10.43 5.31
CA ILE A 246 1.60 10.61 5.03
C ILE A 246 2.33 9.27 5.16
N LEU A 247 2.09 8.53 6.25
CA LEU A 247 2.70 7.22 6.47
C LEU A 247 2.28 6.20 5.42
N PHE A 248 1.00 6.10 5.15
CA PHE A 248 0.49 5.18 4.13
C PHE A 248 0.80 5.61 2.70
N GLY A 249 1.02 6.91 2.44
CA GLY A 249 1.49 7.43 1.16
C GLY A 249 2.80 6.78 0.68
N THR A 250 3.60 6.23 1.61
CA THR A 250 4.78 5.40 1.29
C THR A 250 4.44 4.14 0.49
N THR A 251 3.16 3.85 0.21
CA THR A 251 2.75 2.88 -0.82
C THR A 251 3.35 3.20 -2.19
N LEU A 252 3.65 4.49 -2.44
CA LEU A 252 4.28 5.01 -3.66
C LEU A 252 5.81 5.07 -3.59
N ALA A 253 6.44 4.46 -2.57
CA ALA A 253 7.89 4.40 -2.44
C ALA A 253 8.61 3.93 -3.72
N PRO A 254 8.10 2.96 -4.51
CA PRO A 254 8.73 2.57 -5.76
C PRO A 254 8.86 3.69 -6.79
N MET A 255 8.01 4.72 -6.74
CA MET A 255 8.14 5.90 -7.61
C MET A 255 9.46 6.63 -7.34
N ALA A 256 9.77 6.87 -6.05
CA ALA A 256 11.05 7.47 -5.66
C ALA A 256 12.22 6.53 -5.98
N GLY A 257 12.08 5.24 -5.70
CA GLY A 257 13.12 4.25 -5.95
C GLY A 257 13.51 4.12 -7.43
N ARG A 258 12.57 4.28 -8.34
CA ARG A 258 12.80 4.16 -9.80
C ARG A 258 13.10 5.46 -10.49
N PHE A 259 12.36 6.52 -10.15
CA PHE A 259 12.38 7.80 -10.88
C PHE A 259 13.07 8.93 -10.11
N GLY A 260 13.52 8.65 -8.87
CA GLY A 260 14.30 9.57 -8.08
C GLY A 260 13.51 10.39 -7.06
N PHE A 261 14.25 11.18 -6.28
CA PHE A 261 13.76 11.89 -5.10
C PHE A 261 12.59 12.84 -5.40
N LEU A 262 12.71 13.69 -6.43
CA LEU A 262 11.68 14.68 -6.78
C LEU A 262 10.37 14.01 -7.23
N VAL A 263 10.47 12.93 -8.02
CA VAL A 263 9.28 12.18 -8.44
C VAL A 263 8.59 11.55 -7.24
N GLY A 264 9.34 11.03 -6.27
CA GLY A 264 8.79 10.56 -5.01
C GLY A 264 8.05 11.64 -4.23
N MET A 265 8.60 12.86 -4.16
CA MET A 265 7.92 14.00 -3.54
C MET A 265 6.62 14.37 -4.25
N ILE A 266 6.64 14.44 -5.59
CA ILE A 266 5.44 14.74 -6.38
C ILE A 266 4.38 13.66 -6.16
N ALA A 267 4.77 12.38 -6.15
CA ALA A 267 3.85 11.27 -5.90
C ALA A 267 3.20 11.37 -4.51
N GLY A 268 3.97 11.69 -3.46
CA GLY A 268 3.45 11.92 -2.12
C GLY A 268 2.52 13.13 -2.03
N TYR A 269 2.87 14.22 -2.70
CA TYR A 269 2.05 15.42 -2.77
C TYR A 269 0.68 15.14 -3.40
N LEU A 270 0.67 14.51 -4.57
CA LEU A 270 -0.55 14.13 -5.29
C LEU A 270 -1.39 13.12 -4.49
N HIS A 271 -0.74 12.19 -3.78
CA HIS A 271 -1.43 11.24 -2.92
C HIS A 271 -2.31 11.94 -1.87
N ILE A 272 -1.78 12.96 -1.20
CA ILE A 272 -2.55 13.74 -0.20
C ILE A 272 -3.75 14.44 -0.84
N GLY A 273 -3.60 14.96 -2.06
CA GLY A 273 -4.72 15.53 -2.81
C GLY A 273 -5.82 14.52 -3.11
N VAL A 274 -5.43 13.32 -3.55
CA VAL A 274 -6.39 12.28 -3.98
C VAL A 274 -7.04 11.57 -2.79
N VAL A 275 -6.29 11.27 -1.72
CA VAL A 275 -6.77 10.42 -0.62
C VAL A 275 -7.99 10.98 0.11
N GLY A 276 -8.13 12.31 0.19
CA GLY A 276 -9.29 12.96 0.79
C GLY A 276 -10.58 12.77 -0.01
N HIS A 277 -10.46 12.50 -1.31
CA HIS A 277 -11.62 12.37 -2.22
C HIS A 277 -12.05 10.92 -2.45
N VAL A 278 -11.23 9.93 -2.11
CA VAL A 278 -11.58 8.52 -2.34
C VAL A 278 -12.38 7.90 -1.19
N LEU A 279 -12.29 8.42 0.03
CA LEU A 279 -13.05 7.93 1.18
C LEU A 279 -14.58 7.94 0.94
N PRO A 280 -15.19 9.02 0.42
CA PRO A 280 -16.62 9.05 0.14
C PRO A 280 -17.06 8.02 -0.93
N LEU A 281 -16.16 7.60 -1.82
CA LEU A 281 -16.47 6.64 -2.87
C LEU A 281 -16.82 5.26 -2.31
N HIS A 282 -16.10 4.81 -1.27
CA HIS A 282 -16.34 3.52 -0.63
C HIS A 282 -16.94 3.65 0.78
N GLY A 283 -17.32 4.85 1.23
CA GLY A 283 -18.05 5.08 2.49
C GLY A 283 -17.36 4.56 3.75
N GLY A 284 -16.04 4.35 3.74
CA GLY A 284 -15.31 3.70 4.84
C GLY A 284 -15.38 2.17 4.85
N LEU A 285 -16.03 1.54 3.86
CA LEU A 285 -16.16 0.08 3.78
C LEU A 285 -14.89 -0.64 3.29
N ASN A 286 -13.82 0.09 3.02
CA ASN A 286 -12.47 -0.40 2.78
C ASN A 286 -11.51 0.21 3.79
N LEU A 287 -10.75 -0.62 4.53
CA LEU A 287 -9.75 -0.16 5.50
C LEU A 287 -8.54 0.51 4.83
N TYR A 288 -8.20 0.13 3.59
CA TYR A 288 -6.96 0.57 2.92
C TYR A 288 -7.20 1.71 1.92
N ASN A 289 -7.82 2.79 2.39
CA ASN A 289 -8.11 4.00 1.62
C ASN A 289 -6.87 4.53 0.85
N ASN A 290 -5.72 4.52 1.51
CA ASN A 290 -4.46 5.00 0.93
C ASN A 290 -3.93 4.10 -0.20
N GLY A 291 -4.18 2.79 -0.16
CA GLY A 291 -3.88 1.88 -1.27
C GLY A 291 -4.74 2.19 -2.49
N PHE A 292 -6.00 2.55 -2.25
CA PHE A 292 -6.94 2.96 -3.29
C PHE A 292 -6.47 4.25 -3.98
N SER A 293 -6.14 5.30 -3.23
CA SER A 293 -5.63 6.55 -3.80
C SER A 293 -4.27 6.38 -4.48
N GLY A 294 -3.36 5.62 -3.86
CA GLY A 294 -2.02 5.35 -4.40
C GLY A 294 -2.05 4.64 -5.76
N GLY A 295 -3.02 3.76 -5.98
CA GLY A 295 -3.22 3.10 -7.26
C GLY A 295 -3.54 4.07 -8.39
N PHE A 296 -4.41 5.05 -8.15
CA PHE A 296 -4.72 6.10 -9.14
C PHE A 296 -3.51 6.99 -9.42
N VAL A 297 -2.81 7.44 -8.38
CA VAL A 297 -1.61 8.29 -8.54
C VAL A 297 -0.55 7.56 -9.38
N ALA A 298 -0.26 6.30 -9.07
CA ALA A 298 0.72 5.51 -9.83
C ALA A 298 0.25 5.29 -11.28
N ALA A 299 -1.01 4.94 -11.50
CA ALA A 299 -1.56 4.68 -12.84
C ALA A 299 -1.48 5.89 -13.78
N VAL A 300 -1.58 7.11 -13.23
CA VAL A 300 -1.45 8.35 -14.02
C VAL A 300 0.02 8.74 -14.19
N MET A 301 0.81 8.71 -13.14
CA MET A 301 2.19 9.20 -13.18
C MET A 301 3.12 8.29 -13.99
N VAL A 302 2.99 6.97 -13.87
CA VAL A 302 3.95 6.04 -14.50
C VAL A 302 3.99 6.16 -16.01
N PRO A 303 2.85 6.11 -16.74
CA PRO A 303 2.87 6.27 -18.20
C PRO A 303 3.47 7.61 -18.66
N LEU A 304 3.18 8.70 -17.91
CA LEU A 304 3.73 10.03 -18.23
C LEU A 304 5.25 10.07 -18.04
N LEU A 305 5.76 9.48 -16.98
CA LEU A 305 7.19 9.42 -16.69
C LEU A 305 7.95 8.53 -17.71
N GLU A 306 7.36 7.39 -18.07
CA GLU A 306 7.94 6.49 -19.07
C GLU A 306 7.93 7.14 -20.46
N ALA A 307 6.84 7.81 -20.86
CA ALA A 307 6.78 8.54 -22.12
C ALA A 307 7.81 9.68 -22.18
N GLY A 308 7.95 10.44 -21.09
CA GLY A 308 8.95 11.51 -20.99
C GLY A 308 10.38 10.98 -21.12
N LYS A 309 10.70 9.88 -20.44
CA LYS A 309 12.00 9.22 -20.54
C LYS A 309 12.30 8.76 -21.96
N ASN A 310 11.35 8.06 -22.58
CA ASN A 310 11.50 7.58 -23.96
C ASN A 310 11.72 8.73 -24.97
N ALA A 311 11.05 9.87 -24.76
CA ALA A 311 11.25 11.06 -25.60
C ALA A 311 12.66 11.65 -25.46
N ILE A 312 13.19 11.68 -24.21
CA ILE A 312 14.56 12.16 -23.96
C ILE A 312 15.58 11.20 -24.57
N ASP A 313 15.41 9.89 -24.40
CA ASP A 313 16.33 8.89 -24.93
C ASP A 313 16.35 8.91 -26.47
N ARG A 314 15.20 9.09 -27.13
CA ARG A 314 15.12 9.27 -28.60
C ARG A 314 15.86 10.51 -29.09
N ARG A 315 15.80 11.63 -28.36
CA ARG A 315 16.53 12.84 -28.73
C ARG A 315 18.05 12.65 -28.63
N LYS A 316 18.53 11.94 -27.62
CA LYS A 316 19.96 11.63 -27.45
C LYS A 316 20.53 10.72 -28.57
N THR A 317 19.72 9.79 -29.05
CA THR A 317 20.11 8.89 -30.15
C THR A 317 20.05 9.54 -31.53
N ASN A 318 19.28 10.61 -31.70
CA ASN A 318 19.14 11.38 -32.94
C ASN A 318 20.06 12.63 -33.01
N GLU A 319 20.85 12.94 -31.97
CA GLU A 319 21.90 13.96 -32.06
C GLU A 319 23.01 13.40 -32.98
N PRO A 320 23.34 14.09 -34.13
CA PRO A 320 24.44 13.68 -34.95
C PRO A 320 25.72 13.78 -34.11
N THR A 321 26.52 12.73 -34.16
CA THR A 321 27.86 12.70 -33.57
C THR A 321 28.59 13.94 -34.09
N ARG A 322 28.85 14.92 -33.22
CA ARG A 322 29.77 16.03 -33.61
C ARG A 322 31.10 15.39 -33.93
N ILE A 323 31.37 15.32 -35.24
CA ILE A 323 32.69 15.00 -35.74
C ILE A 323 33.60 16.09 -35.22
N SER A 324 34.53 15.73 -34.32
CA SER A 324 35.61 16.59 -33.92
C SER A 324 36.47 16.85 -35.19
N GLU A 325 36.22 17.97 -35.85
CA GLU A 325 37.17 18.56 -36.77
C GLU A 325 38.28 19.21 -35.93
N ASP A 326 39.23 18.42 -35.50
CA ASP A 326 40.56 18.84 -35.10
C ASP A 326 41.53 18.30 -36.17
N GLN A 327 41.82 19.13 -37.15
CA GLN A 327 43.06 19.13 -37.91
C GLN A 327 43.85 20.37 -37.64
#